data_d1c105db727dde56e429442c9de148f0
#
_entry.id   d1c105db727dde56e429442c9de148f0
#
_cell.length_a   1.000
_cell.length_b   1.000
_cell.length_c   1.000
_cell.angle_alpha   90.00
_cell.angle_beta   90.00
_cell.angle_gamma   90.00
#
_symmetry.space_group_name_H-M   'P 1'
#
loop_
_entity.id
_entity.type
_entity.pdbx_description
1 polymer ?
#
loop_
_entity_poly.entity_id
_entity_poly.type
_entity_poly.pdbx_seq_one_letter_code
_entity_poly.pdbx_strand_id
1 'polypeptide(L)'
;MDKVIEGTKFFNDSLSKKGKMTKDDFAASRKALRRSFQNEMDKLADEYAVRNSIYRVGDKVKVNDFCWLNEPCTILKVVGRYNIMMEKGVPVILYVIKMERDKETYEVMECKVVGYV
;
A
#
# COMPACT_ATOMS: atom_id res chain seq x y z
N MET A 1 -28.62 14.99 -8.52
CA MET A 1 -27.99 14.90 -8.43
C MET A 1 -26.97 14.84 -8.97
N ASP A 2 -26.67 15.13 -9.43
CA ASP A 2 -25.76 15.14 -10.08
C ASP A 2 -24.66 15.44 -9.52
N LYS A 3 -24.64 15.84 -8.69
CA LYS A 3 -23.71 16.11 -8.09
C LYS A 3 -23.04 15.10 -7.74
N VAL A 4 -23.53 14.32 -7.85
CA VAL A 4 -23.04 13.22 -7.53
C VAL A 4 -21.69 13.18 -7.63
N ILE A 5 -21.17 13.24 -8.62
CA ILE A 5 -19.84 13.08 -8.79
C ILE A 5 -19.38 14.21 -9.59
N GLU A 6 -18.57 15.03 -9.02
CA GLU A 6 -17.98 16.15 -9.71
C GLU A 6 -17.21 15.68 -10.92
N GLY A 7 -16.47 14.63 -10.75
CA GLY A 7 -15.70 14.10 -11.87
C GLY A 7 -16.56 13.66 -13.03
N THR A 8 -17.69 13.07 -12.71
CA THR A 8 -18.62 12.62 -13.73
C THR A 8 -19.20 13.79 -14.49
N LYS A 9 -19.53 14.84 -13.78
CA LYS A 9 -20.09 16.02 -14.40
C LYS A 9 -19.08 16.65 -15.35
N PHE A 10 -17.86 16.81 -14.88
CA PHE A 10 -16.80 17.36 -15.70
C PHE A 10 -16.59 16.51 -16.95
N PHE A 11 -16.58 15.23 -16.76
CA PHE A 11 -16.36 14.29 -17.83
C PHE A 11 -17.47 14.39 -18.88
N ASN A 12 -18.70 14.49 -18.42
CA ASN A 12 -19.82 14.62 -19.33
C ASN A 12 -19.76 15.89 -20.15
N ASP A 13 -19.34 16.98 -19.53
CA ASP A 13 -19.18 18.23 -20.25
C ASP A 13 -18.14 18.11 -21.34
N SER A 14 -17.06 17.43 -21.04
CA SER A 14 -16.01 17.18 -22.00
C SER A 14 -16.53 16.37 -23.18
N LEU A 15 -17.32 15.35 -22.90
CA LEU A 15 -17.91 14.54 -23.93
C LEU A 15 -18.85 15.34 -24.82
N SER A 16 -19.66 16.20 -24.20
CA SER A 16 -20.58 17.05 -24.97
C SER A 16 -19.85 17.88 -25.99
N LYS A 17 -18.72 18.41 -25.60
CA LYS A 17 -17.96 19.28 -26.50
C LYS A 17 -17.25 18.51 -27.59
N LYS A 18 -16.82 17.34 -27.32
CA LYS A 18 -16.00 16.54 -28.22
C LYS A 18 -16.78 15.52 -29.03
N GLY A 19 -18.03 15.34 -28.69
CA GLY A 19 -18.83 14.32 -29.34
C GLY A 19 -18.69 12.98 -28.62
N LYS A 20 -18.73 11.93 -29.40
CA LYS A 20 -18.73 10.58 -28.82
C LYS A 20 -17.35 10.18 -28.37
N MET A 21 -17.32 9.45 -27.27
CA MET A 21 -16.09 8.87 -26.76
C MET A 21 -15.76 7.61 -27.58
N THR A 22 -14.53 7.49 -28.00
CA THR A 22 -14.10 6.28 -28.69
C THR A 22 -13.80 5.18 -27.70
N LYS A 23 -13.64 3.96 -28.19
CA LYS A 23 -13.27 2.84 -27.34
C LYS A 23 -11.92 3.07 -26.68
N ASP A 24 -10.99 3.64 -27.42
CA ASP A 24 -9.66 3.92 -26.89
C ASP A 24 -9.72 4.98 -25.80
N ASP A 25 -10.53 6.01 -25.98
CA ASP A 25 -10.71 7.05 -24.98
C ASP A 25 -11.28 6.46 -23.69
N PHE A 26 -12.27 5.59 -23.82
CA PHE A 26 -12.88 4.96 -22.66
C PHE A 26 -11.86 4.08 -21.91
N ALA A 27 -11.09 3.31 -22.67
CA ALA A 27 -10.09 2.43 -22.05
C ALA A 27 -9.04 3.24 -21.31
N ALA A 28 -8.59 4.34 -21.90
CA ALA A 28 -7.59 5.19 -21.26
C ALA A 28 -8.13 5.83 -19.99
N SER A 29 -9.37 6.32 -20.06
CA SER A 29 -10.00 6.94 -18.88
C SER A 29 -10.21 5.92 -17.75
N ARG A 30 -10.65 4.73 -18.11
CA ARG A 30 -10.86 3.68 -17.14
C ARG A 30 -9.55 3.28 -16.45
N LYS A 31 -8.48 3.19 -17.24
CA LYS A 31 -7.17 2.84 -16.70
C LYS A 31 -6.66 3.91 -15.75
N ALA A 32 -6.86 5.17 -16.12
CA ALA A 32 -6.43 6.29 -15.27
C ALA A 32 -7.19 6.31 -13.95
N LEU A 33 -8.49 6.07 -13.99
CA LEU A 33 -9.30 6.04 -12.77
C LEU A 33 -8.89 4.88 -11.88
N ARG A 34 -8.64 3.73 -12.48
CA ARG A 34 -8.23 2.55 -11.72
C ARG A 34 -6.89 2.78 -11.03
N ARG A 35 -5.97 3.42 -11.74
CA ARG A 35 -4.66 3.73 -11.16
C ARG A 35 -4.77 4.72 -10.01
N SER A 36 -5.60 5.74 -10.17
CA SER A 36 -5.82 6.72 -9.13
C SER A 36 -6.41 6.09 -7.88
N PHE A 37 -7.39 5.21 -8.07
CA PHE A 37 -8.01 4.49 -6.97
C PHE A 37 -6.99 3.63 -6.23
N GLN A 38 -6.16 2.92 -6.99
CA GLN A 38 -5.13 2.06 -6.39
C GLN A 38 -4.15 2.88 -5.57
N ASN A 39 -3.75 4.04 -6.07
CA ASN A 39 -2.83 4.91 -5.34
C ASN A 39 -3.43 5.36 -4.01
N GLU A 40 -4.71 5.71 -4.00
CA GLU A 40 -5.37 6.12 -2.77
C GLU A 40 -5.49 4.97 -1.78
N MET A 41 -5.77 3.78 -2.29
CA MET A 41 -5.85 2.60 -1.43
C MET A 41 -4.50 2.27 -0.82
N ASP A 42 -3.43 2.41 -1.59
CA ASP A 42 -2.09 2.15 -1.09
C ASP A 42 -1.71 3.14 0.01
N LYS A 43 -2.05 4.41 -0.18
CA LYS A 43 -1.79 5.42 0.83
C LYS A 43 -2.52 5.13 2.13
N LEU A 44 -3.78 4.73 2.00
CA LEU A 44 -4.58 4.40 3.17
C LEU A 44 -4.00 3.21 3.92
N ALA A 45 -3.55 2.20 3.17
CA ALA A 45 -2.96 1.02 3.78
C ALA A 45 -1.68 1.36 4.54
N ASP A 46 -0.85 2.23 3.95
CA ASP A 46 0.37 2.67 4.61
C ASP A 46 0.06 3.46 5.88
N GLU A 47 -0.94 4.32 5.81
CA GLU A 47 -1.34 5.11 6.97
C GLU A 47 -1.82 4.21 8.10
N TYR A 48 -2.62 3.21 7.75
CA TYR A 48 -3.07 2.24 8.73
C TYR A 48 -1.88 1.54 9.39
N ALA A 49 -0.92 1.12 8.58
CA ALA A 49 0.24 0.41 9.09
C ALA A 49 1.06 1.29 10.03
N VAL A 50 1.29 2.53 9.65
CA VAL A 50 2.07 3.45 10.47
C VAL A 50 1.40 3.69 11.82
N ARG A 51 0.08 3.83 11.81
CA ARG A 51 -0.65 4.10 13.05
C ARG A 51 -0.80 2.88 13.96
N ASN A 52 -0.79 1.70 13.38
CA ASN A 52 -1.09 0.48 14.12
C ASN A 52 0.09 -0.46 14.32
N SER A 53 1.25 -0.11 13.79
CA SER A 53 2.41 -0.98 13.92
C SER A 53 2.92 -1.00 15.36
N ILE A 54 3.46 -2.14 15.74
CA ILE A 54 4.05 -2.33 17.06
C ILE A 54 5.41 -1.66 17.13
N TYR A 55 6.15 -1.73 16.02
CA TYR A 55 7.51 -1.21 15.96
C TYR A 55 7.56 -0.02 15.03
N ARG A 56 8.59 0.81 15.17
CA ARG A 56 8.71 2.05 14.43
C ARG A 56 9.99 2.10 13.64
N VAL A 57 10.03 3.01 12.68
CA VAL A 57 11.24 3.25 11.89
C VAL A 57 12.39 3.58 12.83
N GLY A 58 13.52 2.94 12.60
CA GLY A 58 14.71 3.12 13.43
C GLY A 58 14.86 2.10 14.52
N ASP A 59 13.81 1.36 14.85
CA ASP A 59 13.89 0.35 15.89
C ASP A 59 14.79 -0.79 15.45
N LYS A 60 15.54 -1.32 16.40
CA LYS A 60 16.36 -2.51 16.17
C LYS A 60 15.64 -3.70 16.76
N VAL A 61 15.32 -4.65 15.92
CA VAL A 61 14.49 -5.80 16.26
C VAL A 61 15.11 -7.08 15.76
N LYS A 62 14.55 -8.20 16.22
CA LYS A 62 14.96 -9.51 15.76
C LYS A 62 13.83 -10.12 14.97
N VAL A 63 14.15 -10.81 13.88
CA VAL A 63 13.15 -11.45 13.05
C VAL A 63 13.39 -12.94 12.96
N ASN A 64 12.28 -13.70 12.92
CA ASN A 64 12.28 -15.12 12.66
C ASN A 64 11.50 -15.33 11.39
N ASP A 65 12.14 -15.92 10.41
CA ASP A 65 11.44 -16.29 9.19
C ASP A 65 12.11 -17.55 8.69
N PHE A 66 11.76 -17.95 7.49
CA PHE A 66 12.19 -19.24 6.96
C PHE A 66 13.67 -19.53 7.18
N CYS A 67 14.55 -18.62 6.78
CA CYS A 67 15.99 -18.81 6.91
C CYS A 67 16.62 -18.04 8.06
N TRP A 68 15.83 -17.29 8.78
CA TRP A 68 16.36 -16.39 9.82
C TRP A 68 15.87 -16.83 11.18
N LEU A 69 16.77 -16.86 12.13
CA LEU A 69 16.42 -17.22 13.49
C LEU A 69 16.96 -16.14 14.41
N ASN A 70 16.05 -15.31 14.93
CA ASN A 70 16.40 -14.20 15.82
C ASN A 70 17.47 -13.29 15.21
N GLU A 71 17.36 -13.05 13.92
CA GLU A 71 18.35 -12.22 13.22
C GLU A 71 18.11 -10.75 13.50
N PRO A 72 19.15 -10.01 13.91
CA PRO A 72 18.98 -8.59 14.21
C PRO A 72 18.88 -7.77 12.94
N CYS A 73 18.02 -6.77 12.98
CA CYS A 73 17.83 -5.88 11.83
C CYS A 73 17.32 -4.55 12.32
N THR A 74 17.28 -3.58 11.41
CA THR A 74 16.77 -2.24 11.70
C THR A 74 15.58 -1.99 10.80
N ILE A 75 14.53 -1.45 11.36
CA ILE A 75 13.34 -1.12 10.60
C ILE A 75 13.58 0.18 9.84
N LEU A 76 13.46 0.12 8.52
CA LEU A 76 13.65 1.28 7.67
C LEU A 76 12.33 1.94 7.30
N LYS A 77 11.26 1.15 7.19
CA LYS A 77 9.98 1.67 6.75
C LYS A 77 8.85 0.76 7.21
N VAL A 78 7.71 1.36 7.51
CA VAL A 78 6.50 0.63 7.84
C VAL A 78 5.55 0.75 6.66
N VAL A 79 5.07 -0.37 6.16
CA VAL A 79 4.27 -0.41 4.95
C VAL A 79 2.99 -1.20 5.20
N GLY A 80 1.89 -0.78 4.60
CA GLY A 80 0.65 -1.53 4.63
C GLY A 80 0.36 -2.09 3.26
N ARG A 81 -0.15 -3.33 3.22
CA ARG A 81 -0.55 -3.95 1.98
C ARG A 81 -1.99 -4.39 2.11
N TYR A 82 -2.83 -3.81 1.27
CA TYR A 82 -4.22 -4.19 1.27
C TYR A 82 -4.41 -5.39 0.36
N ASN A 83 -5.07 -6.39 0.88
CA ASN A 83 -5.35 -7.59 0.09
C ASN A 83 -6.81 -7.96 0.31
N ILE A 84 -7.55 -7.99 -0.77
CA ILE A 84 -8.98 -8.28 -0.72
C ILE A 84 -9.25 -9.66 -0.10
N MET A 85 -8.26 -10.53 -0.17
CA MET A 85 -8.38 -11.88 0.40
C MET A 85 -8.19 -11.90 1.91
N MET A 86 -7.81 -10.77 2.49
CA MET A 86 -7.55 -10.74 3.91
C MET A 86 -8.83 -10.73 4.71
N GLU A 87 -8.78 -11.44 5.80
CA GLU A 87 -9.89 -11.42 6.71
C GLU A 87 -10.10 -10.04 7.26
N LYS A 88 -11.35 -9.66 7.44
CA LYS A 88 -11.74 -8.41 8.07
C LYS A 88 -11.36 -7.18 7.29
N GLY A 89 -10.79 -7.34 6.10
CA GLY A 89 -10.52 -6.22 5.22
C GLY A 89 -9.53 -5.19 5.73
N VAL A 90 -8.64 -5.58 6.65
CA VAL A 90 -7.59 -4.67 7.12
C VAL A 90 -6.28 -4.99 6.43
N PRO A 91 -5.43 -3.98 6.26
CA PRO A 91 -4.13 -4.22 5.62
C PRO A 91 -3.20 -5.09 6.48
N VAL A 92 -2.29 -5.76 5.80
CA VAL A 92 -1.20 -6.44 6.48
C VAL A 92 -0.12 -5.42 6.76
N ILE A 93 0.45 -5.44 7.95
CA ILE A 93 1.54 -4.55 8.31
C ILE A 93 2.86 -5.26 8.01
N LEU A 94 3.69 -4.58 7.21
CA LEU A 94 4.97 -5.11 6.79
C LEU A 94 6.06 -4.11 7.17
N TYR A 95 7.25 -4.62 7.38
CA TYR A 95 8.40 -3.77 7.66
C TYR A 95 9.44 -3.99 6.59
N VAL A 96 9.98 -2.90 6.07
CA VAL A 96 11.17 -2.97 5.25
C VAL A 96 12.33 -2.88 6.24
N ILE A 97 13.14 -3.91 6.27
CA ILE A 97 14.21 -4.04 7.26
C ILE A 97 15.56 -4.12 6.56
N LYS A 98 16.59 -3.71 7.29
CA LYS A 98 17.97 -3.85 6.84
C LYS A 98 18.64 -4.83 7.80
N MET A 99 19.08 -5.97 7.27
CA MET A 99 19.70 -6.98 8.09
C MET A 99 21.09 -6.57 8.50
N GLU A 100 21.43 -6.81 9.75
CA GLU A 100 22.78 -6.51 10.23
C GLU A 100 23.82 -7.39 9.53
N ARG A 101 23.44 -8.62 9.30
CA ARG A 101 24.38 -9.61 8.80
C ARG A 101 24.92 -9.29 7.41
N ASP A 102 24.03 -8.98 6.48
CA ASP A 102 24.46 -8.79 5.08
C ASP A 102 24.19 -7.39 4.56
N LYS A 103 23.63 -6.51 5.41
CA LYS A 103 23.32 -5.12 5.04
C LYS A 103 22.33 -5.00 3.90
N GLU A 104 21.61 -6.09 3.60
CA GLU A 104 20.60 -6.09 2.55
C GLU A 104 19.24 -5.73 3.14
N THR A 105 18.34 -5.32 2.27
CA THR A 105 16.99 -4.96 2.71
C THR A 105 16.02 -6.05 2.32
N TYR A 106 15.06 -6.27 3.20
CA TYR A 106 14.02 -7.29 2.99
C TYR A 106 12.70 -6.75 3.49
N GLU A 107 11.63 -7.39 3.08
CA GLU A 107 10.29 -7.03 3.54
C GLU A 107 9.76 -8.21 4.34
N VAL A 108 9.34 -7.96 5.58
CA VAL A 108 8.82 -9.01 6.45
C VAL A 108 7.51 -8.59 7.06
N MET A 109 6.65 -9.55 7.32
CA MET A 109 5.39 -9.29 7.98
C MET A 109 5.62 -9.04 9.47
N GLU A 110 4.76 -8.22 10.06
CA GLU A 110 4.88 -7.87 11.48
C GLU A 110 4.95 -9.10 12.37
N CYS A 111 4.20 -10.15 12.02
CA CYS A 111 4.17 -11.36 12.83
C CYS A 111 5.50 -12.11 12.86
N LYS A 112 6.43 -11.77 11.97
CA LYS A 112 7.74 -12.38 11.94
C LYS A 112 8.74 -11.68 12.84
N VAL A 113 8.39 -10.53 13.38
CA VAL A 113 9.26 -9.79 14.29
C VAL A 113 9.04 -10.34 15.69
N VAL A 114 10.14 -10.76 16.31
CA VAL A 114 10.09 -11.43 17.60
C VAL A 114 10.11 -10.45 18.76
N GLY A 115 10.83 -9.37 18.61
CA GLY A 115 10.98 -8.39 19.68
C GLY A 115 12.19 -7.52 19.43
N TYR A 116 12.47 -6.67 20.40
CA TYR A 116 13.64 -5.79 20.30
C TYR A 116 14.92 -6.57 20.53
N VAL A 117 15.97 -6.04 19.97
CA VAL A 117 17.31 -6.60 20.14
C VAL A 117 17.78 -6.49 21.59
#